data_976e3f6037d72511dd2c838f3b45041e
#
_entry.id   976e3f6037d72511dd2c838f3b45041e
#
_cell.length_a   1.000
_cell.length_b   1.000
_cell.length_c   1.000
_cell.angle_alpha   90.00
_cell.angle_beta   90.00
_cell.angle_gamma   90.00
#
_symmetry.space_group_name_H-M   'P 1'
#
loop_
_entity.id
_entity.type
_entity.pdbx_description
1 polymer ?
#
loop_
_entity_poly.entity_id
_entity_poly.type
_entity_poly.pdbx_seq_one_letter_code
_entity_poly.pdbx_strand_id
1 'polypeptide(L)'
;MEHTRSLLLDAAQEVFAKQGFGGAALDDIAEVAGYTRGAIYSHFGTKEELFLAVIERHINRFLDSFADVIESFEGLDTLDVERLAEKWRDLTIAGPDSAALGYEFSLFLLRNPDARDRLTAQREEAVSSLANYITIHIDRLGGELQMPAETLARLLIASNEGITIFGHIDGDDLFGPFLQMVMANVSPKPAPPTRPRRRADRASPT
;
A
#
# COMPACT_ATOMS: atom_id res chain seq x y z
N MET A 1 24.29 11.02 1.01
CA MET A 1 23.58 10.35 -0.12
C MET A 1 22.07 10.25 0.11
N GLU A 2 21.63 9.88 1.30
CA GLU A 2 20.19 9.72 1.62
C GLU A 2 19.41 11.05 1.59
N HIS A 3 19.99 12.13 2.13
CA HIS A 3 19.38 13.46 2.11
C HIS A 3 19.14 13.99 0.69
N THR A 4 20.09 13.83 -0.22
CA THR A 4 19.93 14.23 -1.63
C THR A 4 18.83 13.42 -2.30
N ARG A 5 18.76 12.09 -2.05
CA ARG A 5 17.72 11.22 -2.58
C ARG A 5 16.33 11.67 -2.11
N SER A 6 16.19 12.04 -0.84
CA SER A 6 14.91 12.54 -0.29
C SER A 6 14.47 13.83 -0.97
N LEU A 7 15.36 14.81 -1.13
CA LEU A 7 15.04 16.09 -1.79
C LEU A 7 14.65 15.91 -3.27
N LEU A 8 15.32 15.01 -3.98
CA LEU A 8 14.96 14.67 -5.36
C LEU A 8 13.57 14.02 -5.44
N LEU A 9 13.22 13.15 -4.49
CA LEU A 9 11.91 12.53 -4.43
C LEU A 9 10.80 13.52 -4.06
N ASP A 10 11.07 14.50 -3.18
CA ASP A 10 10.12 15.55 -2.83
C ASP A 10 9.81 16.44 -4.04
N ALA A 11 10.86 16.90 -4.74
CA ALA A 11 10.72 17.68 -5.97
C ALA A 11 10.02 16.88 -7.08
N ALA A 12 10.36 15.61 -7.25
CA ALA A 12 9.73 14.75 -8.23
C ALA A 12 8.23 14.58 -7.95
N GLN A 13 7.85 14.35 -6.70
CA GLN A 13 6.43 14.25 -6.30
C GLN A 13 5.67 15.54 -6.65
N GLU A 14 6.24 16.71 -6.37
CA GLU A 14 5.62 18.00 -6.67
C GLU A 14 5.44 18.21 -8.19
N VAL A 15 6.49 17.96 -8.97
CA VAL A 15 6.46 18.18 -10.43
C VAL A 15 5.54 17.16 -11.10
N PHE A 16 5.60 15.89 -10.72
CA PHE A 16 4.70 14.88 -11.26
C PHE A 16 3.23 15.17 -10.94
N ALA A 17 2.91 15.62 -9.72
CA ALA A 17 1.55 15.97 -9.36
C ALA A 17 0.98 17.15 -10.18
N LYS A 18 1.84 18.12 -10.54
CA LYS A 18 1.42 19.30 -11.31
C LYS A 18 1.36 19.10 -12.81
N GLN A 19 2.29 18.31 -13.35
CA GLN A 19 2.50 18.20 -14.81
C GLN A 19 2.12 16.83 -15.37
N GLY A 20 1.77 15.88 -14.49
CA GLY A 20 1.58 14.48 -14.84
C GLY A 20 2.89 13.77 -15.15
N PHE A 21 2.86 12.43 -15.23
CA PHE A 21 4.05 11.64 -15.60
C PHE A 21 4.55 11.99 -17.00
N GLY A 22 3.65 12.15 -17.99
CA GLY A 22 4.01 12.45 -19.38
C GLY A 22 4.66 13.82 -19.54
N GLY A 23 4.10 14.85 -18.91
CA GLY A 23 4.52 16.25 -19.04
C GLY A 23 5.77 16.61 -18.26
N ALA A 24 6.02 15.97 -17.12
CA ALA A 24 7.14 16.29 -16.24
C ALA A 24 8.50 16.08 -16.92
N ALA A 25 9.35 17.10 -16.91
CA ALA A 25 10.73 17.01 -17.39
C ALA A 25 11.69 16.79 -16.20
N LEU A 26 12.76 16.00 -16.41
CA LEU A 26 13.78 15.81 -15.38
C LEU A 26 14.54 17.11 -15.05
N ASP A 27 14.59 18.05 -15.99
CA ASP A 27 15.19 19.35 -15.79
C ASP A 27 14.38 20.21 -14.80
N ASP A 28 13.04 20.17 -14.88
CA ASP A 28 12.14 20.86 -13.93
C ASP A 28 12.29 20.27 -12.52
N ILE A 29 12.38 18.93 -12.43
CA ILE A 29 12.59 18.24 -11.15
C ILE A 29 13.96 18.62 -10.55
N ALA A 30 14.99 18.68 -11.37
CA ALA A 30 16.33 19.08 -10.94
C ALA A 30 16.35 20.54 -10.42
N GLU A 31 15.65 21.45 -11.12
CA GLU A 31 15.52 22.85 -10.72
C GLU A 31 14.79 23.00 -9.38
N VAL A 32 13.64 22.34 -9.22
CA VAL A 32 12.87 22.37 -7.95
C VAL A 32 13.68 21.78 -6.80
N ALA A 33 14.45 20.71 -7.05
CA ALA A 33 15.28 20.07 -6.04
C ALA A 33 16.56 20.87 -5.67
N GLY A 34 16.92 21.86 -6.49
CA GLY A 34 18.21 22.58 -6.36
C GLY A 34 19.43 21.72 -6.72
N TYR A 35 19.23 20.74 -7.61
CA TYR A 35 20.26 19.81 -8.07
C TYR A 35 20.41 19.82 -9.60
N THR A 36 21.30 19.00 -10.13
CA THR A 36 21.46 18.81 -11.57
C THR A 36 20.71 17.58 -12.05
N ARG A 37 20.33 17.53 -13.32
CA ARG A 37 19.79 16.35 -13.98
C ARG A 37 20.71 15.13 -13.84
N GLY A 38 22.04 15.33 -13.80
CA GLY A 38 23.03 14.28 -13.55
C GLY A 38 22.88 13.64 -12.17
N ALA A 39 22.49 14.41 -11.16
CA ALA A 39 22.20 13.87 -9.83
C ALA A 39 20.98 12.92 -9.86
N ILE A 40 19.93 13.24 -10.63
CA ILE A 40 18.78 12.36 -10.79
C ILE A 40 19.21 11.02 -11.41
N TYR A 41 19.96 11.06 -12.51
CA TYR A 41 20.44 9.84 -13.16
C TYR A 41 21.35 8.99 -12.27
N SER A 42 22.16 9.62 -11.42
CA SER A 42 23.05 8.89 -10.49
C SER A 42 22.29 8.16 -9.37
N HIS A 43 21.08 8.64 -9.01
CA HIS A 43 20.27 8.07 -7.95
C HIS A 43 19.19 7.10 -8.42
N PHE A 44 18.63 7.33 -9.63
CA PHE A 44 17.43 6.64 -10.09
C PHE A 44 17.54 6.02 -11.49
N GLY A 45 18.59 6.37 -12.27
CA GLY A 45 18.80 5.83 -13.61
C GLY A 45 17.87 6.39 -14.67
N THR A 46 16.55 6.29 -14.49
CA THR A 46 15.56 6.75 -15.48
C THR A 46 14.43 7.57 -14.80
N LYS A 47 13.62 8.26 -15.60
CA LYS A 47 12.42 8.96 -15.14
C LYS A 47 11.39 7.99 -14.56
N GLU A 48 11.27 6.83 -15.17
CA GLU A 48 10.37 5.75 -14.76
C GLU A 48 10.77 5.19 -13.39
N GLU A 49 12.05 4.96 -13.16
CA GLU A 49 12.58 4.48 -11.87
C GLU A 49 12.45 5.55 -10.78
N LEU A 50 12.66 6.82 -11.11
CA LEU A 50 12.38 7.94 -10.21
C LEU A 50 10.89 7.98 -9.82
N PHE A 51 10.00 7.83 -10.79
CA PHE A 51 8.55 7.82 -10.54
C PHE A 51 8.14 6.64 -9.66
N LEU A 52 8.65 5.45 -9.95
CA LEU A 52 8.39 4.27 -9.15
C LEU A 52 8.88 4.45 -7.71
N ALA A 53 10.04 5.07 -7.50
CA ALA A 53 10.55 5.39 -6.17
C ALA A 53 9.67 6.42 -5.42
N VAL A 54 9.02 7.34 -6.12
CA VAL A 54 8.00 8.25 -5.52
C VAL A 54 6.78 7.45 -5.06
N ILE A 55 6.27 6.54 -5.90
CA ILE A 55 5.13 5.67 -5.55
C ILE A 55 5.49 4.78 -4.35
N GLU A 56 6.63 4.12 -4.39
CA GLU A 56 7.11 3.25 -3.31
C GLU A 56 7.19 4.00 -1.97
N ARG A 57 7.75 5.22 -1.98
CA ARG A 57 7.81 6.08 -0.79
C ARG A 57 6.41 6.45 -0.29
N HIS A 58 5.46 6.70 -1.19
CA HIS A 58 4.07 6.98 -0.84
C HIS A 58 3.41 5.76 -0.18
N ILE A 59 3.59 4.57 -0.75
CA ILE A 59 3.08 3.32 -0.19
C ILE A 59 3.65 3.07 1.21
N ASN A 60 4.97 3.22 1.39
CA ASN A 60 5.60 3.01 2.69
C ASN A 60 5.06 3.99 3.76
N ARG A 61 4.93 5.29 3.43
CA ARG A 61 4.31 6.28 4.34
C ARG A 61 2.85 5.94 4.67
N PHE A 62 2.10 5.44 3.69
CA PHE A 62 0.74 4.98 3.90
C PHE A 62 0.71 3.80 4.89
N LEU A 63 1.54 2.78 4.66
CA LEU A 63 1.60 1.59 5.52
C LEU A 63 2.01 1.95 6.95
N ASP A 64 3.04 2.80 7.12
CA ASP A 64 3.48 3.27 8.45
C ASP A 64 2.35 4.00 9.19
N SER A 65 1.64 4.91 8.51
CA SER A 65 0.53 5.64 9.09
C SER A 65 -0.68 4.76 9.40
N PHE A 66 -0.87 3.67 8.64
CA PHE A 66 -1.96 2.73 8.85
C PHE A 66 -1.65 1.76 9.99
N ALA A 67 -0.37 1.46 10.23
CA ALA A 67 0.07 0.59 11.31
C ALA A 67 -0.39 1.11 12.67
N ASP A 68 -0.25 2.42 12.93
CA ASP A 68 -0.67 3.04 14.20
C ASP A 68 -2.16 2.81 14.50
N VAL A 69 -3.01 2.84 13.48
CA VAL A 69 -4.45 2.59 13.64
C VAL A 69 -4.71 1.11 13.90
N ILE A 70 -4.11 0.22 13.10
CA ILE A 70 -4.29 -1.22 13.27
C ILE A 70 -3.75 -1.67 14.63
N GLU A 71 -2.63 -1.12 15.10
CA GLU A 71 -2.05 -1.43 16.41
C GLU A 71 -2.93 -1.02 17.59
N SER A 72 -3.86 -0.09 17.37
CA SER A 72 -4.83 0.31 18.41
C SER A 72 -5.92 -0.72 18.68
N PHE A 73 -6.08 -1.75 17.83
CA PHE A 73 -7.06 -2.82 18.02
C PHE A 73 -6.42 -4.03 18.73
N GLU A 74 -7.14 -4.63 19.66
CA GLU A 74 -6.68 -5.80 20.42
C GLU A 74 -6.93 -7.13 19.71
N GLY A 75 -7.97 -7.19 18.87
CA GLY A 75 -8.37 -8.38 18.11
C GLY A 75 -9.33 -8.04 16.98
N LEU A 76 -9.75 -9.04 16.21
CA LEU A 76 -10.70 -8.87 15.10
C LEU A 76 -12.08 -8.35 15.57
N ASP A 77 -12.49 -8.71 16.75
CA ASP A 77 -13.75 -8.31 17.38
C ASP A 77 -13.79 -6.84 17.81
N THR A 78 -12.61 -6.23 17.99
CA THR A 78 -12.46 -4.80 18.32
C THR A 78 -12.12 -3.95 17.11
N LEU A 79 -11.95 -4.56 15.92
CA LEU A 79 -11.56 -3.88 14.71
C LEU A 79 -12.71 -3.01 14.18
N ASP A 80 -12.46 -1.71 14.08
CA ASP A 80 -13.40 -0.72 13.55
C ASP A 80 -13.07 -0.44 12.08
N VAL A 81 -13.87 -1.02 11.18
CA VAL A 81 -13.69 -0.91 9.73
C VAL A 81 -13.93 0.53 9.25
N GLU A 82 -14.85 1.27 9.88
CA GLU A 82 -15.11 2.66 9.50
C GLU A 82 -13.93 3.56 9.84
N ARG A 83 -13.33 3.39 11.01
CA ARG A 83 -12.11 4.11 11.39
C ARG A 83 -10.93 3.79 10.46
N LEU A 84 -10.83 2.54 9.98
CA LEU A 84 -9.83 2.18 8.97
C LEU A 84 -10.12 2.87 7.62
N ALA A 85 -11.39 2.94 7.22
CA ALA A 85 -11.80 3.61 5.99
C ALA A 85 -11.54 5.12 6.04
N GLU A 86 -11.86 5.77 7.16
CA GLU A 86 -11.55 7.19 7.38
C GLU A 86 -10.04 7.46 7.27
N LYS A 87 -9.23 6.63 7.94
CA LYS A 87 -7.77 6.75 7.85
C LYS A 87 -7.25 6.53 6.43
N TRP A 88 -7.79 5.55 5.72
CA TRP A 88 -7.42 5.32 4.32
C TRP A 88 -7.76 6.52 3.45
N ARG A 89 -8.97 7.03 3.59
CA ARG A 89 -9.43 8.24 2.89
C ARG A 89 -8.48 9.42 3.14
N ASP A 90 -8.17 9.72 4.39
CA ASP A 90 -7.28 10.82 4.77
C ASP A 90 -5.88 10.70 4.16
N LEU A 91 -5.37 9.49 4.01
CA LEU A 91 -4.04 9.22 3.44
C LEU A 91 -4.04 9.25 1.90
N THR A 92 -5.19 8.97 1.26
CA THR A 92 -5.29 8.85 -0.20
C THR A 92 -5.81 10.13 -0.86
N ILE A 93 -6.53 10.99 -0.15
CA ILE A 93 -7.05 12.25 -0.67
C ILE A 93 -5.94 13.31 -0.70
N ALA A 94 -4.97 13.09 -1.59
CA ALA A 94 -3.99 14.14 -1.94
C ALA A 94 -4.49 15.05 -3.09
N GLY A 95 -5.79 14.94 -3.46
CA GLY A 95 -6.42 15.68 -4.55
C GLY A 95 -6.47 14.92 -5.88
N PRO A 96 -7.25 15.45 -6.86
CA PRO A 96 -7.47 14.79 -8.15
C PRO A 96 -6.18 14.55 -8.96
N ASP A 97 -5.19 15.44 -8.82
CA ASP A 97 -3.92 15.32 -9.54
C ASP A 97 -3.12 14.09 -9.10
N SER A 98 -3.15 13.77 -7.80
CA SER A 98 -2.52 12.54 -7.28
C SER A 98 -3.24 11.27 -7.73
N ALA A 99 -4.58 11.30 -7.80
CA ALA A 99 -5.37 10.18 -8.31
C ALA A 99 -5.08 9.92 -9.79
N ALA A 100 -5.02 10.99 -10.61
CA ALA A 100 -4.72 10.91 -12.03
C ALA A 100 -3.33 10.33 -12.30
N LEU A 101 -2.35 10.65 -11.46
CA LEU A 101 -0.95 10.26 -11.65
C LEU A 101 -0.73 8.75 -11.67
N GLY A 102 -1.38 7.99 -10.78
CA GLY A 102 -1.34 6.52 -10.76
C GLY A 102 -1.87 5.92 -12.07
N TYR A 103 -2.97 6.46 -12.57
CA TYR A 103 -3.56 6.06 -13.86
C TYR A 103 -2.67 6.38 -15.06
N GLU A 104 -2.07 7.57 -15.10
CA GLU A 104 -1.14 7.94 -16.17
C GLU A 104 0.04 6.97 -16.24
N PHE A 105 0.57 6.59 -15.09
CA PHE A 105 1.66 5.63 -15.03
C PHE A 105 1.22 4.22 -15.44
N SER A 106 0.06 3.77 -15.00
CA SER A 106 -0.51 2.49 -15.42
C SER A 106 -0.72 2.45 -16.94
N LEU A 107 -1.26 3.54 -17.53
CA LEU A 107 -1.39 3.68 -18.98
C LEU A 107 -0.04 3.72 -19.70
N PHE A 108 0.96 4.40 -19.10
CA PHE A 108 2.32 4.40 -19.65
C PHE A 108 2.89 2.98 -19.70
N LEU A 109 2.79 2.18 -18.64
CA LEU A 109 3.28 0.80 -18.60
C LEU A 109 2.53 -0.11 -19.59
N LEU A 110 1.23 0.09 -19.77
CA LEU A 110 0.44 -0.66 -20.77
C LEU A 110 0.92 -0.40 -22.20
N ARG A 111 1.35 0.82 -22.49
CA ARG A 111 1.81 1.24 -23.83
C ARG A 111 3.31 1.00 -24.05
N ASN A 112 4.08 0.72 -23.02
CA ASN A 112 5.52 0.57 -23.06
C ASN A 112 5.96 -0.77 -22.44
N PRO A 113 5.88 -1.90 -23.18
CA PRO A 113 6.21 -3.23 -22.67
C PRO A 113 7.64 -3.31 -22.11
N ASP A 114 8.62 -2.68 -22.76
CA ASP A 114 10.02 -2.69 -22.31
C ASP A 114 10.19 -2.00 -20.93
N ALA A 115 9.48 -0.89 -20.69
CA ALA A 115 9.48 -0.23 -19.39
C ALA A 115 8.79 -1.11 -18.33
N ARG A 116 7.65 -1.71 -18.67
CA ARG A 116 6.94 -2.65 -17.80
C ARG A 116 7.82 -3.81 -17.38
N ASP A 117 8.56 -4.42 -18.31
CA ASP A 117 9.41 -5.57 -18.06
C ASP A 117 10.62 -5.21 -17.19
N ARG A 118 11.23 -4.03 -17.40
CA ARG A 118 12.30 -3.51 -16.52
C ARG A 118 11.84 -3.27 -15.07
N LEU A 119 10.59 -2.84 -14.89
CA LEU A 119 10.04 -2.49 -13.57
C LEU A 119 9.32 -3.67 -12.88
N THR A 120 9.33 -4.86 -13.49
CA THR A 120 8.61 -6.02 -12.93
C THR A 120 9.12 -6.39 -11.54
N ALA A 121 10.44 -6.41 -11.32
CA ALA A 121 11.02 -6.79 -10.03
C ALA A 121 10.60 -5.85 -8.90
N GLN A 122 10.65 -4.53 -9.12
CA GLN A 122 10.25 -3.53 -8.13
C GLN A 122 8.75 -3.60 -7.82
N ARG A 123 7.91 -3.87 -8.82
CA ARG A 123 6.47 -4.04 -8.62
C ARG A 123 6.14 -5.29 -7.84
N GLU A 124 6.83 -6.40 -8.10
CA GLU A 124 6.69 -7.63 -7.31
C GLU A 124 7.16 -7.43 -5.86
N GLU A 125 8.24 -6.70 -5.64
CA GLU A 125 8.71 -6.35 -4.30
C GLU A 125 7.67 -5.54 -3.52
N ALA A 126 7.01 -4.55 -4.15
CA ALA A 126 5.93 -3.78 -3.53
C ALA A 126 4.74 -4.66 -3.15
N VAL A 127 4.34 -5.61 -4.01
CA VAL A 127 3.29 -6.59 -3.71
C VAL A 127 3.67 -7.46 -2.52
N SER A 128 4.90 -7.98 -2.50
CA SER A 128 5.39 -8.84 -1.43
C SER A 128 5.46 -8.10 -0.08
N SER A 129 5.90 -6.85 -0.09
CA SER A 129 5.94 -5.99 1.10
C SER A 129 4.54 -5.76 1.68
N LEU A 130 3.56 -5.43 0.83
CA LEU A 130 2.17 -5.28 1.26
C LEU A 130 1.58 -6.61 1.76
N ALA A 131 1.85 -7.72 1.09
CA ALA A 131 1.39 -9.04 1.52
C ALA A 131 1.94 -9.44 2.90
N ASN A 132 3.23 -9.18 3.13
CA ASN A 132 3.85 -9.39 4.44
C ASN A 132 3.22 -8.50 5.52
N TYR A 133 3.00 -7.22 5.23
CA TYR A 133 2.33 -6.29 6.12
C TYR A 133 0.94 -6.81 6.53
N ILE A 134 0.10 -7.19 5.56
CA ILE A 134 -1.24 -7.74 5.79
C ILE A 134 -1.14 -8.99 6.67
N THR A 135 -0.26 -9.92 6.34
CA THR A 135 -0.09 -11.18 7.08
C THR A 135 0.24 -10.92 8.55
N ILE A 136 1.22 -10.06 8.81
CA ILE A 136 1.68 -9.74 10.18
C ILE A 136 0.52 -9.15 11.01
N HIS A 137 -0.23 -8.20 10.45
CA HIS A 137 -1.28 -7.52 11.20
C HIS A 137 -2.53 -8.40 11.37
N ILE A 138 -2.94 -9.18 10.38
CA ILE A 138 -4.05 -10.13 10.52
C ILE A 138 -3.70 -11.22 11.52
N ASP A 139 -2.47 -11.74 11.49
CA ASP A 139 -1.98 -12.72 12.47
C ASP A 139 -2.02 -12.15 13.90
N ARG A 140 -1.56 -10.92 14.08
CA ARG A 140 -1.57 -10.23 15.38
C ARG A 140 -2.99 -10.06 15.94
N LEU A 141 -3.96 -9.78 15.08
CA LEU A 141 -5.37 -9.64 15.44
C LEU A 141 -6.07 -10.99 15.68
N GLY A 142 -5.35 -12.12 15.55
CA GLY A 142 -5.92 -13.46 15.70
C GLY A 142 -6.75 -13.91 14.50
N GLY A 143 -6.50 -13.31 13.33
CA GLY A 143 -7.17 -13.63 12.07
C GLY A 143 -6.42 -14.60 11.18
N GLU A 144 -7.14 -15.14 10.20
CA GLU A 144 -6.64 -15.96 9.10
C GLU A 144 -7.25 -15.49 7.79
N LEU A 145 -6.42 -15.34 6.75
CA LEU A 145 -6.88 -14.96 5.42
C LEU A 145 -7.50 -16.15 4.70
N GLN A 146 -8.64 -15.92 4.01
CA GLN A 146 -9.30 -16.92 3.19
C GLN A 146 -8.74 -17.02 1.77
N MET A 147 -7.79 -16.14 1.42
CA MET A 147 -7.06 -16.17 0.16
C MET A 147 -5.57 -15.89 0.39
N PRO A 148 -4.68 -16.22 -0.57
CA PRO A 148 -3.26 -15.89 -0.45
C PRO A 148 -3.05 -14.38 -0.25
N ALA A 149 -2.17 -14.00 0.69
CA ALA A 149 -1.89 -12.60 1.01
C ALA A 149 -1.41 -11.79 -0.20
N GLU A 150 -0.60 -12.40 -1.09
CA GLU A 150 -0.17 -11.75 -2.33
C GLU A 150 -1.33 -11.45 -3.29
N THR A 151 -2.33 -12.35 -3.35
CA THR A 151 -3.54 -12.12 -4.15
C THR A 151 -4.33 -10.95 -3.59
N LEU A 152 -4.50 -10.90 -2.27
CA LEU A 152 -5.16 -9.78 -1.60
C LEU A 152 -4.41 -8.47 -1.81
N ALA A 153 -3.08 -8.47 -1.68
CA ALA A 153 -2.24 -7.30 -1.93
C ALA A 153 -2.41 -6.75 -3.35
N ARG A 154 -2.43 -7.62 -4.38
CA ARG A 154 -2.69 -7.21 -5.77
C ARG A 154 -4.08 -6.62 -5.96
N LEU A 155 -5.09 -7.22 -5.32
CA LEU A 155 -6.47 -6.70 -5.38
C LEU A 155 -6.58 -5.34 -4.69
N LEU A 156 -5.91 -5.15 -3.53
CA LEU A 156 -5.88 -3.86 -2.83
C LEU A 156 -5.23 -2.77 -3.67
N ILE A 157 -4.08 -3.03 -4.29
CA ILE A 157 -3.39 -2.09 -5.17
C ILE A 157 -4.28 -1.72 -6.36
N ALA A 158 -4.84 -2.71 -7.06
CA ALA A 158 -5.68 -2.47 -8.24
C ALA A 158 -6.99 -1.75 -7.90
N SER A 159 -7.61 -2.07 -6.76
CA SER A 159 -8.88 -1.45 -6.35
C SER A 159 -8.68 -0.02 -5.83
N ASN A 160 -7.55 0.25 -5.16
CA ASN A 160 -7.26 1.59 -4.64
C ASN A 160 -7.24 2.64 -5.75
N GLU A 161 -6.62 2.36 -6.89
CA GLU A 161 -6.62 3.27 -8.04
C GLU A 161 -8.06 3.56 -8.51
N GLY A 162 -8.88 2.50 -8.66
CA GLY A 162 -10.28 2.62 -9.08
C GLY A 162 -11.14 3.40 -8.08
N ILE A 163 -11.07 3.06 -6.80
CA ILE A 163 -11.84 3.71 -5.74
C ILE A 163 -11.49 5.19 -5.65
N THR A 164 -10.19 5.53 -5.71
CA THR A 164 -9.73 6.90 -5.60
C THR A 164 -10.20 7.75 -6.79
N ILE A 165 -10.04 7.26 -8.03
CA ILE A 165 -10.41 8.07 -9.20
C ILE A 165 -11.92 8.21 -9.34
N PHE A 166 -12.70 7.14 -9.15
CA PHE A 166 -14.16 7.21 -9.22
C PHE A 166 -14.74 8.02 -8.08
N GLY A 167 -14.15 7.97 -6.88
CA GLY A 167 -14.52 8.86 -5.79
C GLY A 167 -14.38 10.35 -6.15
N HIS A 168 -13.34 10.72 -6.93
CA HIS A 168 -13.20 12.10 -7.41
C HIS A 168 -14.14 12.46 -8.57
N ILE A 169 -14.49 11.50 -9.44
CA ILE A 169 -15.37 11.73 -10.60
C ILE A 169 -16.84 11.78 -10.15
N ASP A 170 -17.28 10.79 -9.38
CA ASP A 170 -18.68 10.56 -9.04
C ASP A 170 -19.05 11.15 -7.68
N GLY A 171 -18.06 11.46 -6.83
CA GLY A 171 -18.26 11.93 -5.46
C GLY A 171 -18.63 10.82 -4.46
N ASP A 172 -18.50 9.56 -4.85
CA ASP A 172 -18.85 8.41 -4.03
C ASP A 172 -17.71 8.05 -3.05
N ASP A 173 -18.05 7.81 -1.79
CA ASP A 173 -17.12 7.24 -0.82
C ASP A 173 -17.24 5.72 -0.78
N LEU A 174 -16.32 5.05 -1.46
CA LEU A 174 -16.30 3.60 -1.58
C LEU A 174 -15.28 2.91 -0.63
N PHE A 175 -14.52 3.67 0.18
CA PHE A 175 -13.51 3.09 1.06
C PHE A 175 -14.10 2.18 2.13
N GLY A 176 -15.17 2.59 2.82
CA GLY A 176 -15.87 1.78 3.81
C GLY A 176 -16.42 0.47 3.23
N PRO A 177 -17.29 0.52 2.19
CA PRO A 177 -17.79 -0.68 1.52
C PRO A 177 -16.69 -1.60 1.00
N PHE A 178 -15.59 -1.04 0.47
CA PHE A 178 -14.46 -1.82 0.01
C PHE A 178 -13.76 -2.56 1.15
N LEU A 179 -13.45 -1.88 2.26
CA LEU A 179 -12.83 -2.51 3.41
C LEU A 179 -13.73 -3.58 4.05
N GLN A 180 -15.04 -3.37 4.09
CA GLN A 180 -15.98 -4.41 4.52
C GLN A 180 -15.88 -5.67 3.64
N MET A 181 -15.78 -5.50 2.32
CA MET A 181 -15.57 -6.60 1.38
C MET A 181 -14.22 -7.29 1.60
N VAL A 182 -13.15 -6.53 1.89
CA VAL A 182 -11.83 -7.07 2.23
C VAL A 182 -11.91 -7.89 3.52
N MET A 183 -12.54 -7.35 4.56
CA MET A 183 -12.68 -8.02 5.86
C MET A 183 -13.55 -9.27 5.80
N ALA A 184 -14.44 -9.41 4.84
CA ALA A 184 -15.17 -10.65 4.59
C ALA A 184 -14.25 -11.84 4.21
N ASN A 185 -13.01 -11.57 3.81
CA ASN A 185 -11.97 -12.57 3.53
C ASN A 185 -11.06 -12.87 4.74
N VAL A 186 -11.40 -12.35 5.91
CA VAL A 186 -10.67 -12.60 7.16
C VAL A 186 -11.59 -13.37 8.10
N SER A 187 -11.12 -14.48 8.66
CA SER A 187 -11.84 -15.23 9.69
C SER A 187 -11.00 -15.33 10.96
N PRO A 188 -11.61 -15.51 12.13
CA PRO A 188 -10.88 -15.83 13.35
C PRO A 188 -10.10 -17.14 13.20
N LYS A 189 -8.87 -17.19 13.69
CA LYS A 189 -8.12 -18.43 13.77
C LYS A 189 -8.85 -19.45 14.65
N PRO A 190 -8.86 -20.73 14.28
CA PRO A 190 -9.43 -21.77 15.13
C PRO A 190 -8.70 -21.81 16.48
N ALA A 191 -9.48 -21.87 17.55
CA ALA A 191 -8.91 -22.01 18.89
C ALA A 191 -7.99 -23.24 18.96
N PRO A 192 -6.82 -23.15 19.60
CA PRO A 192 -5.95 -24.33 19.76
C PRO A 192 -6.73 -25.46 20.47
N PRO A 193 -6.54 -26.72 20.04
CA PRO A 193 -7.27 -27.84 20.61
C PRO A 193 -7.05 -27.90 22.13
N THR A 194 -8.13 -27.80 22.89
CA THR A 194 -8.09 -27.93 24.35
C THR A 194 -7.50 -29.29 24.70
N ARG A 195 -6.32 -29.31 25.34
CA ARG A 195 -5.73 -30.55 25.83
C ARG A 195 -6.76 -31.24 26.73
N PRO A 196 -7.11 -32.50 26.50
CA PRO A 196 -8.03 -33.24 27.37
C PRO A 196 -7.47 -33.24 28.80
N ARG A 197 -8.26 -32.74 29.73
CA ARG A 197 -7.93 -32.80 31.16
C ARG A 197 -7.62 -34.29 31.49
N ARG A 198 -6.38 -34.58 31.87
CA ARG A 198 -6.01 -35.89 32.42
C ARG A 198 -7.01 -36.16 33.55
N ARG A 199 -7.83 -37.19 33.36
CA ARG A 199 -8.64 -37.77 34.46
C ARG A 199 -7.69 -38.11 35.58
N ALA A 200 -7.83 -37.41 36.71
CA ALA A 200 -7.18 -37.83 37.93
C ALA A 200 -7.67 -39.24 38.27
N ASP A 201 -6.75 -40.23 38.24
CA ASP A 201 -7.02 -41.56 38.72
C ASP A 201 -7.56 -41.44 40.17
N ARG A 202 -8.83 -41.78 40.33
CA ARG A 202 -9.38 -42.07 41.62
C ARG A 202 -8.68 -43.32 42.16
N ALA A 203 -7.71 -43.16 43.05
CA ALA A 203 -7.22 -44.21 43.87
C ALA A 203 -8.39 -44.68 44.77
N SER A 204 -8.79 -45.92 44.60
CA SER A 204 -9.74 -46.59 45.51
C SER A 204 -9.01 -46.87 46.82
N PRO A 205 -9.59 -46.60 47.97
CA PRO A 205 -9.09 -47.08 49.25
C PRO A 205 -9.51 -48.55 49.44
N THR A 206 -8.54 -49.38 49.75
CA THR A 206 -8.74 -50.73 50.36
C THR A 206 -9.15 -50.57 51.79
#